data_190780864313c89392d357b2c58800b9
#
_entry.id   190780864313c89392d357b2c58800b9
#
_cell.length_a   1.000
_cell.length_b   1.000
_cell.length_c   1.000
_cell.angle_alpha   90.00
_cell.angle_beta   90.00
_cell.angle_gamma   90.00
#
_symmetry.space_group_name_H-M   'P 1'
#
loop_
_entity.id
_entity.type
_entity.pdbx_description
1 polymer ?
#
loop_
_entity_poly.entity_id
_entity_poly.type
_entity_poly.pdbx_seq_one_letter_code
_entity_poly.pdbx_strand_id
1 'polypeptide(L)'
;CVDPSVIYSPLSVHISRLPNRTIKYLAIHFTAGSNSKPGKAKDTKHVFEQRKASADFCVDDRDMVQFNPDLHNYYCWAVGDKKAIGSNGGQLYGIATNRNTISIEICSTCIPATSTAVSHSNHDGWSFTDAAINNAVKLSKILMKKFNIDKKRCSKI
;
A
#
# COMPACT_ATOMS: atom_id res chain seq x y z
N CYS A 1 14.36 2.06 -8.02
CA CYS A 1 13.02 1.99 -8.60
C CYS A 1 12.77 0.62 -9.20
N VAL A 2 11.56 0.09 -9.02
CA VAL A 2 11.20 -1.27 -9.47
C VAL A 2 10.88 -1.34 -10.97
N ASP A 3 10.49 -0.22 -11.56
CA ASP A 3 10.11 -0.09 -12.96
C ASP A 3 10.19 1.39 -13.37
N PRO A 4 10.57 1.73 -14.63
CA PRO A 4 10.65 3.12 -15.09
C PRO A 4 9.34 3.90 -15.03
N SER A 5 8.20 3.21 -15.06
CA SER A 5 6.88 3.85 -14.93
C SER A 5 6.49 4.22 -13.50
N VAL A 6 7.28 3.81 -12.50
CA VAL A 6 7.06 4.09 -11.08
C VAL A 6 7.84 5.32 -10.67
N ILE A 7 7.15 6.30 -10.09
CA ILE A 7 7.75 7.53 -9.57
C ILE A 7 8.44 7.19 -8.25
N TYR A 8 9.71 7.56 -8.10
CA TYR A 8 10.45 7.39 -6.86
C TYR A 8 10.35 8.66 -6.01
N SER A 9 9.72 8.53 -4.83
CA SER A 9 9.51 9.62 -3.87
C SER A 9 9.69 9.11 -2.44
N PRO A 10 10.94 8.81 -2.03
CA PRO A 10 11.18 8.08 -0.79
C PRO A 10 10.78 8.83 0.45
N LEU A 11 10.28 8.11 1.45
CA LEU A 11 10.10 8.55 2.81
C LEU A 11 11.42 8.52 3.57
N SER A 12 11.56 9.42 4.54
CA SER A 12 12.67 9.44 5.52
C SER A 12 12.20 9.07 6.93
N VAL A 13 10.89 8.97 7.15
CA VAL A 13 10.27 8.67 8.45
C VAL A 13 9.30 7.50 8.31
N HIS A 14 8.95 6.86 9.43
CA HIS A 14 8.00 5.75 9.51
C HIS A 14 8.39 4.55 8.61
N ILE A 15 9.68 4.37 8.47
CA ILE A 15 10.33 3.23 7.82
C ILE A 15 11.35 2.64 8.79
N SER A 16 11.64 1.37 8.64
CA SER A 16 12.66 0.69 9.47
C SER A 16 13.67 -0.03 8.60
N ARG A 17 14.93 0.05 9.00
CA ARG A 17 16.02 -0.64 8.32
C ARG A 17 16.01 -2.13 8.67
N LEU A 18 16.10 -2.97 7.66
CA LEU A 18 16.28 -4.42 7.77
C LEU A 18 17.12 -4.91 6.58
N PRO A 19 18.45 -4.98 6.74
CA PRO A 19 19.33 -5.41 5.65
C PRO A 19 18.98 -6.82 5.17
N ASN A 20 19.04 -7.03 3.86
CA ASN A 20 18.72 -8.29 3.20
C ASN A 20 17.32 -8.82 3.53
N ARG A 21 16.34 -7.92 3.60
CA ARG A 21 14.93 -8.24 3.85
C ARG A 21 14.43 -9.31 2.89
N THR A 22 13.80 -10.34 3.42
CA THR A 22 13.14 -11.38 2.62
C THR A 22 11.68 -11.02 2.40
N ILE A 23 11.32 -10.71 1.16
CA ILE A 23 9.96 -10.34 0.75
C ILE A 23 9.23 -11.60 0.28
N LYS A 24 8.07 -11.87 0.86
CA LYS A 24 7.26 -13.07 0.59
C LYS A 24 5.81 -12.77 0.25
N TYR A 25 5.29 -11.62 0.67
CA TYR A 25 3.87 -11.29 0.61
C TYR A 25 3.64 -9.92 -0.01
N LEU A 26 2.43 -9.75 -0.56
CA LEU A 26 1.93 -8.48 -1.09
C LEU A 26 0.60 -8.16 -0.39
N ALA A 27 0.51 -6.99 0.20
CA ALA A 27 -0.70 -6.49 0.85
C ALA A 27 -1.27 -5.30 0.08
N ILE A 28 -2.56 -5.34 -0.19
CA ILE A 28 -3.28 -4.27 -0.85
C ILE A 28 -4.19 -3.59 0.17
N HIS A 29 -3.99 -2.31 0.34
CA HIS A 29 -4.79 -1.42 1.19
C HIS A 29 -5.47 -0.34 0.33
N PHE A 30 -6.33 0.44 0.95
CA PHE A 30 -6.86 1.66 0.36
C PHE A 30 -6.74 2.83 1.32
N THR A 31 -6.57 4.03 0.77
CA THR A 31 -6.24 5.23 1.57
C THR A 31 -7.37 5.70 2.49
N ALA A 32 -8.60 5.20 2.29
CA ALA A 32 -9.79 5.63 3.00
C ALA A 32 -9.97 7.16 3.01
N GLY A 33 -9.64 7.81 1.90
CA GLY A 33 -9.79 9.24 1.67
C GLY A 33 -10.45 9.50 0.31
N SER A 34 -11.26 10.55 0.18
CA SER A 34 -11.92 10.91 -1.09
C SER A 34 -10.92 11.50 -2.09
N ASN A 35 -9.92 10.70 -2.49
CA ASN A 35 -8.74 11.14 -3.20
C ASN A 35 -8.36 10.29 -4.41
N SER A 36 -9.30 9.52 -4.97
CA SER A 36 -9.07 8.78 -6.22
C SER A 36 -9.07 9.75 -7.41
N LYS A 37 -7.94 10.45 -7.56
CA LYS A 37 -7.71 11.45 -8.62
C LYS A 37 -6.23 11.43 -9.01
N PRO A 38 -5.88 11.86 -10.24
CA PRO A 38 -4.51 12.04 -10.65
C PRO A 38 -3.72 12.94 -9.69
N GLY A 39 -2.51 12.52 -9.32
CA GLY A 39 -1.60 13.26 -8.43
C GLY A 39 -1.76 12.96 -6.93
N LYS A 40 -2.83 12.30 -6.51
CA LYS A 40 -3.10 12.03 -5.08
C LYS A 40 -2.22 10.95 -4.48
N ALA A 41 -1.72 10.02 -5.28
CA ALA A 41 -0.73 9.06 -4.82
C ALA A 41 0.55 9.77 -4.31
N LYS A 42 0.99 10.82 -4.99
CA LYS A 42 2.14 11.64 -4.54
C LYS A 42 1.85 12.37 -3.25
N ASP A 43 0.65 12.95 -3.11
CA ASP A 43 0.23 13.70 -1.93
C ASP A 43 0.16 12.81 -0.66
N THR A 44 -0.05 11.50 -0.83
CA THR A 44 -0.08 10.54 0.27
C THR A 44 1.24 10.48 1.05
N LYS A 45 2.35 10.86 0.44
CA LYS A 45 3.63 11.02 1.15
C LYS A 45 3.49 11.94 2.37
N HIS A 46 2.88 13.09 2.19
CA HIS A 46 2.68 14.07 3.25
C HIS A 46 1.81 13.51 4.40
N VAL A 47 0.79 12.72 4.06
CA VAL A 47 -0.04 12.03 5.05
C VAL A 47 0.80 11.05 5.88
N PHE A 48 1.66 10.27 5.24
CA PHE A 48 2.55 9.33 5.93
C PHE A 48 3.62 10.02 6.77
N GLU A 49 4.09 11.19 6.37
CA GLU A 49 5.03 11.98 7.17
C GLU A 49 4.41 12.47 8.48
N GLN A 50 3.11 12.69 8.51
CA GLN A 50 2.37 13.17 9.69
C GLN A 50 1.79 12.05 10.57
N ARG A 51 1.63 10.84 10.05
CA ARG A 51 1.04 9.70 10.75
C ARG A 51 2.09 8.64 11.06
N LYS A 52 1.93 7.90 12.14
CA LYS A 52 2.76 6.74 12.47
C LYS A 52 2.38 5.52 11.62
N ALA A 53 2.33 5.70 10.32
CA ALA A 53 2.04 4.67 9.33
C ALA A 53 2.69 5.04 8.00
N SER A 54 2.95 4.06 7.16
CA SER A 54 3.46 4.26 5.80
C SER A 54 3.16 3.04 4.94
N ALA A 55 3.34 3.18 3.63
CA ALA A 55 3.27 2.08 2.69
C ALA A 55 4.46 2.11 1.73
N ASP A 56 4.80 0.97 1.17
CA ASP A 56 5.89 0.87 0.20
C ASP A 56 5.54 1.61 -1.10
N PHE A 57 4.26 1.53 -1.50
CA PHE A 57 3.73 2.15 -2.72
C PHE A 57 2.36 2.76 -2.49
N CYS A 58 2.03 3.73 -3.34
CA CYS A 58 0.66 4.24 -3.51
C CYS A 58 0.36 4.40 -4.99
N VAL A 59 -0.88 4.12 -5.39
CA VAL A 59 -1.35 4.29 -6.76
C VAL A 59 -2.63 5.12 -6.80
N ASP A 60 -2.76 5.93 -7.84
CA ASP A 60 -3.98 6.66 -8.18
C ASP A 60 -4.39 6.40 -9.64
N ASP A 61 -5.25 7.26 -10.19
CA ASP A 61 -5.78 7.15 -11.56
C ASP A 61 -4.70 7.28 -12.64
N ARG A 62 -3.54 7.87 -12.31
CA ARG A 62 -2.46 8.13 -13.26
C ARG A 62 -1.13 7.55 -12.80
N ASP A 63 -0.79 7.70 -11.54
CA ASP A 63 0.56 7.51 -11.03
C ASP A 63 0.68 6.23 -10.19
N MET A 64 1.84 5.60 -10.27
CA MET A 64 2.34 4.59 -9.34
C MET A 64 3.55 5.21 -8.65
N VAL A 65 3.55 5.29 -7.34
CA VAL A 65 4.59 5.97 -6.55
C VAL A 65 5.22 5.00 -5.57
N GLN A 66 6.55 4.95 -5.53
CA GLN A 66 7.33 4.20 -4.54
C GLN A 66 7.77 5.14 -3.42
N PHE A 67 7.40 4.83 -2.20
CA PHE A 67 7.80 5.55 -0.99
C PHE A 67 8.90 4.84 -0.20
N ASN A 68 9.02 3.52 -0.35
CA ASN A 68 10.13 2.80 0.28
C ASN A 68 11.45 3.16 -0.41
N PRO A 69 12.47 3.65 0.33
CA PRO A 69 13.74 4.04 -0.28
C PRO A 69 14.52 2.87 -0.89
N ASP A 70 14.42 1.68 -0.31
CA ASP A 70 15.07 0.47 -0.79
C ASP A 70 14.34 -0.76 -0.24
N LEU A 71 13.60 -1.45 -1.10
CA LEU A 71 12.78 -2.60 -0.74
C LEU A 71 13.56 -3.76 -0.14
N HIS A 72 14.85 -3.89 -0.44
CA HIS A 72 15.69 -4.95 0.10
C HIS A 72 16.25 -4.66 1.49
N ASN A 73 16.30 -3.39 1.87
CA ASN A 73 16.95 -2.97 3.11
C ASN A 73 16.05 -2.17 4.07
N TYR A 74 14.83 -1.84 3.64
CA TYR A 74 13.85 -1.12 4.46
C TYR A 74 12.46 -1.74 4.34
N TYR A 75 11.66 -1.59 5.38
CA TYR A 75 10.23 -1.88 5.35
C TYR A 75 9.42 -0.68 5.86
N CYS A 76 8.21 -0.54 5.31
CA CYS A 76 7.23 0.44 5.73
C CYS A 76 6.31 -0.10 6.83
N TRP A 77 5.64 0.79 7.55
CA TRP A 77 4.78 0.45 8.68
C TRP A 77 3.32 0.35 8.24
N ALA A 78 3.00 -0.67 7.45
CA ALA A 78 1.69 -0.82 6.81
C ALA A 78 0.81 -1.91 7.44
N VAL A 79 1.40 -3.06 7.78
CA VAL A 79 0.66 -4.24 8.25
C VAL A 79 1.01 -4.65 9.68
N GLY A 80 1.98 -3.97 10.29
CA GLY A 80 2.46 -4.20 11.65
C GLY A 80 3.53 -5.28 11.80
N ASP A 81 4.11 -5.38 12.99
CA ASP A 81 5.35 -6.14 13.20
C ASP A 81 5.16 -7.57 13.71
N LYS A 82 4.09 -7.90 14.42
CA LYS A 82 4.01 -9.19 15.10
C LYS A 82 2.74 -10.01 14.82
N LYS A 83 1.59 -9.41 14.84
CA LYS A 83 0.29 -10.07 14.63
C LYS A 83 -0.68 -9.08 13.97
N ALA A 84 -0.19 -8.40 13.02
CA ALA A 84 -0.67 -7.08 12.79
C ALA A 84 -1.75 -6.95 11.77
N ILE A 85 -2.08 -7.99 11.10
CA ILE A 85 -3.33 -7.99 10.40
C ILE A 85 -4.39 -8.23 11.46
N GLY A 86 -5.26 -7.27 11.71
CA GLY A 86 -6.33 -7.38 12.70
C GLY A 86 -7.13 -8.66 12.53
N SER A 87 -8.04 -8.94 13.42
CA SER A 87 -8.85 -10.17 13.47
C SER A 87 -9.47 -10.60 12.13
N ASN A 88 -9.53 -9.69 11.16
CA ASN A 88 -10.06 -9.90 9.81
C ASN A 88 -9.00 -10.14 8.73
N GLY A 89 -7.75 -10.38 9.09
CA GLY A 89 -6.61 -10.51 8.16
C GLY A 89 -6.59 -11.77 7.30
N GLY A 90 -7.60 -12.60 7.38
CA GLY A 90 -7.72 -13.80 6.56
C GLY A 90 -6.58 -14.80 6.77
N GLN A 91 -6.26 -15.55 5.73
CA GLN A 91 -5.28 -16.65 5.78
C GLN A 91 -3.85 -16.20 6.11
N LEU A 92 -3.51 -14.93 5.92
CA LEU A 92 -2.18 -14.40 6.17
C LEU A 92 -2.04 -13.74 7.55
N TYR A 93 -3.07 -13.83 8.39
CA TYR A 93 -3.03 -13.30 9.75
C TYR A 93 -1.87 -13.88 10.56
N GLY A 94 -1.07 -13.04 11.14
CA GLY A 94 0.11 -13.43 11.93
C GLY A 94 1.29 -13.97 11.11
N ILE A 95 1.15 -14.10 9.79
CA ILE A 95 2.19 -14.60 8.87
C ILE A 95 2.81 -13.46 8.09
N ALA A 96 1.98 -12.61 7.46
CA ALA A 96 2.43 -11.41 6.78
C ALA A 96 2.67 -10.28 7.80
N THR A 97 3.86 -9.72 7.80
CA THR A 97 4.30 -8.64 8.70
C THR A 97 4.97 -7.54 7.88
N ASN A 98 5.19 -6.38 8.47
CA ASN A 98 5.95 -5.31 7.80
C ASN A 98 7.29 -5.81 7.24
N ARG A 99 7.94 -6.75 7.92
CA ARG A 99 9.28 -7.23 7.59
C ARG A 99 9.34 -8.05 6.31
N ASN A 100 8.27 -8.77 5.98
CA ASN A 100 8.24 -9.71 4.85
C ASN A 100 7.18 -9.38 3.78
N THR A 101 6.52 -8.22 3.90
CA THR A 101 5.39 -7.82 3.04
C THR A 101 5.67 -6.50 2.35
N ILE A 102 5.41 -6.43 1.05
CA ILE A 102 5.28 -5.17 0.31
C ILE A 102 3.83 -4.72 0.41
N SER A 103 3.62 -3.44 0.68
CA SER A 103 2.30 -2.83 0.77
C SER A 103 2.04 -1.84 -0.37
N ILE A 104 0.84 -1.90 -0.93
CA ILE A 104 0.33 -0.94 -1.93
C ILE A 104 -0.94 -0.30 -1.37
N GLU A 105 -0.97 1.01 -1.30
CA GLU A 105 -2.17 1.80 -1.05
C GLU A 105 -2.82 2.19 -2.37
N ILE A 106 -4.13 1.98 -2.50
CA ILE A 106 -4.91 2.45 -3.64
C ILE A 106 -5.71 3.67 -3.20
N CYS A 107 -5.57 4.78 -3.91
CA CYS A 107 -6.41 5.95 -3.69
C CYS A 107 -7.88 5.58 -3.95
N SER A 108 -8.73 5.88 -2.99
CA SER A 108 -10.14 5.51 -2.99
C SER A 108 -11.04 6.75 -3.09
N THR A 109 -12.29 6.53 -3.46
CA THR A 109 -13.34 7.55 -3.47
C THR A 109 -14.45 7.13 -2.53
N CYS A 110 -14.94 8.05 -1.70
CA CYS A 110 -16.12 7.85 -0.87
C CYS A 110 -17.34 8.56 -1.48
N ILE A 111 -18.46 7.88 -1.53
CA ILE A 111 -19.75 8.44 -1.96
C ILE A 111 -20.78 8.23 -0.84
N PRO A 112 -21.37 9.29 -0.28
CA PRO A 112 -21.15 10.71 -0.61
C PRO A 112 -19.82 11.24 -0.10
N ALA A 113 -19.19 12.13 -0.88
CA ALA A 113 -17.89 12.73 -0.59
C ALA A 113 -17.80 13.52 0.73
N THR A 114 -18.92 13.77 1.37
CA THR A 114 -19.07 14.53 2.62
C THR A 114 -18.94 13.69 3.88
N SER A 115 -18.82 12.37 3.76
CA SER A 115 -18.74 11.50 4.93
C SER A 115 -17.31 11.49 5.51
N THR A 116 -16.99 12.52 6.28
CA THR A 116 -15.81 12.54 7.17
C THR A 116 -15.93 11.53 8.31
N ALA A 117 -17.12 10.95 8.50
CA ALA A 117 -17.46 10.06 9.58
C ALA A 117 -17.49 8.57 9.19
N VAL A 118 -17.12 8.22 7.96
CA VAL A 118 -17.01 6.82 7.58
C VAL A 118 -15.82 6.24 8.33
N SER A 119 -16.09 5.49 9.38
CA SER A 119 -15.04 4.78 10.08
C SER A 119 -14.36 3.83 9.09
N HIS A 120 -13.06 3.60 9.26
CA HIS A 120 -12.29 2.67 8.42
C HIS A 120 -12.88 1.25 8.39
N SER A 121 -13.76 0.92 9.32
CA SER A 121 -14.48 -0.34 9.41
C SER A 121 -15.78 -0.37 8.61
N ASN A 122 -16.30 0.78 8.19
CA ASN A 122 -17.49 0.84 7.35
C ASN A 122 -17.08 0.79 5.88
N HIS A 123 -17.36 -0.33 5.23
CA HIS A 123 -17.03 -0.56 3.82
C HIS A 123 -18.04 0.08 2.85
N ASP A 124 -19.13 0.64 3.37
CA ASP A 124 -20.15 1.25 2.55
C ASP A 124 -19.70 2.60 2.01
N GLY A 125 -19.94 2.83 0.73
CA GLY A 125 -19.62 4.09 0.07
C GLY A 125 -18.19 4.23 -0.44
N TRP A 126 -17.28 3.29 -0.18
CA TRP A 126 -15.94 3.31 -0.74
C TRP A 126 -15.90 2.64 -2.11
N SER A 127 -15.30 3.32 -3.08
CA SER A 127 -15.11 2.82 -4.44
C SER A 127 -13.73 3.20 -4.98
N PHE A 128 -13.38 2.59 -6.10
CA PHE A 128 -12.15 2.85 -6.83
C PHE A 128 -12.47 3.13 -8.28
N THR A 129 -11.71 4.00 -8.92
CA THR A 129 -11.80 4.16 -10.38
C THR A 129 -11.15 2.95 -11.07
N ASP A 130 -11.60 2.63 -12.28
CA ASP A 130 -10.99 1.58 -13.08
C ASP A 130 -9.50 1.87 -13.35
N ALA A 131 -9.16 3.15 -13.56
CA ALA A 131 -7.78 3.57 -13.77
C ALA A 131 -6.89 3.27 -12.55
N ALA A 132 -7.34 3.56 -11.32
CA ALA A 132 -6.61 3.26 -10.09
C ALA A 132 -6.44 1.74 -9.90
N ILE A 133 -7.48 0.97 -10.15
CA ILE A 133 -7.43 -0.51 -10.09
C ILE A 133 -6.43 -1.05 -11.13
N ASN A 134 -6.49 -0.56 -12.36
CA ASN A 134 -5.56 -0.99 -13.42
C ASN A 134 -4.10 -0.71 -13.05
N ASN A 135 -3.81 0.45 -12.47
CA ASN A 135 -2.47 0.78 -11.98
C ASN A 135 -2.04 -0.13 -10.81
N ALA A 136 -2.95 -0.44 -9.89
CA ALA A 136 -2.67 -1.38 -8.80
C ALA A 136 -2.37 -2.79 -9.33
N VAL A 137 -3.14 -3.27 -10.31
CA VAL A 137 -2.90 -4.57 -10.96
C VAL A 137 -1.57 -4.58 -11.69
N LYS A 138 -1.26 -3.53 -12.46
CA LYS A 138 0.02 -3.40 -13.17
C LYS A 138 1.19 -3.45 -12.20
N LEU A 139 1.17 -2.65 -11.15
CA LEU A 139 2.22 -2.62 -10.13
C LEU A 139 2.35 -3.97 -9.40
N SER A 140 1.22 -4.58 -9.03
CA SER A 140 1.21 -5.90 -8.37
C SER A 140 1.88 -6.96 -9.24
N LYS A 141 1.60 -7.00 -10.54
CA LYS A 141 2.26 -7.93 -11.48
C LYS A 141 3.77 -7.72 -11.56
N ILE A 142 4.21 -6.47 -11.61
CA ILE A 142 5.65 -6.12 -11.61
C ILE A 142 6.32 -6.64 -10.33
N LEU A 143 5.72 -6.38 -9.17
CA LEU A 143 6.27 -6.79 -7.87
C LEU A 143 6.25 -8.30 -7.69
N MET A 144 5.15 -8.95 -8.04
CA MET A 144 5.03 -10.41 -7.96
C MET A 144 6.09 -11.11 -8.80
N LYS A 145 6.33 -10.63 -10.01
CA LYS A 145 7.39 -11.15 -10.89
C LYS A 145 8.78 -10.90 -10.29
N LYS A 146 9.05 -9.66 -9.86
CA LYS A 146 10.35 -9.27 -9.32
C LYS A 146 10.74 -10.04 -8.07
N PHE A 147 9.80 -10.29 -7.16
CA PHE A 147 10.04 -10.92 -5.86
C PHE A 147 9.54 -12.38 -5.78
N ASN A 148 9.12 -12.96 -6.91
CA ASN A 148 8.59 -14.32 -6.98
C ASN A 148 7.47 -14.58 -5.97
N ILE A 149 6.49 -13.67 -5.93
CA ILE A 149 5.33 -13.76 -5.05
C ILE A 149 4.18 -14.47 -5.77
N ASP A 150 3.72 -15.60 -5.23
CA ASP A 150 2.54 -16.34 -5.70
C ASP A 150 1.25 -15.57 -5.37
N LYS A 151 0.20 -15.74 -6.18
CA LYS A 151 -1.15 -15.19 -5.93
C LYS A 151 -1.70 -15.54 -4.54
N LYS A 152 -1.41 -16.74 -4.04
CA LYS A 152 -1.81 -17.19 -2.69
C LYS A 152 -1.17 -16.38 -1.56
N ARG A 153 -0.14 -15.62 -1.86
CA ARG A 153 0.58 -14.75 -0.93
C ARG A 153 0.22 -13.27 -1.08
N CYS A 154 -0.84 -13.00 -1.83
CA CYS A 154 -1.42 -11.66 -1.95
C CYS A 154 -2.69 -11.60 -1.10
N SER A 155 -2.83 -10.56 -0.30
CA SER A 155 -4.01 -10.30 0.54
C SER A 155 -4.53 -8.90 0.30
N LYS A 156 -5.85 -8.79 0.27
CA LYS A 156 -6.55 -7.51 0.42
C LYS A 156 -6.80 -7.30 1.91
N ILE A 157 -6.39 -6.19 2.42
CA ILE A 157 -6.55 -5.80 3.82
C ILE A 157 -7.40 -4.54 3.89
#